data_479eef6409b4b31715ff441bf4afefd1
#
_entry.id   479eef6409b4b31715ff441bf4afefd1
#
_cell.length_a   1.000
_cell.length_b   1.000
_cell.length_c   1.000
_cell.angle_alpha   90.00
_cell.angle_beta   90.00
_cell.angle_gamma   90.00
#
_symmetry.space_group_name_H-M   'P 1'
#
loop_
_entity.id
_entity.type
_entity.pdbx_description
1 polymer ?
#
loop_
_entity_poly.entity_id
_entity_poly.type
_entity_poly.pdbx_seq_one_letter_code
_entity_poly.pdbx_strand_id
1 'polypeptide(L)'
;MKNNAKKTKKLLPLAEVLTPNIPEAEILSGMSIANAADMEAAARTISERYGCAVLCKGGHQINDADDLLWQGGTGKWFKGK
;
A
#
# COMPACT_ATOMS: atom_id res chain seq x y z
N MET A 1 10.70 -8.05 -23.36
CA MET A 1 10.41 -7.93 -23.17
C MET A 1 10.33 -7.38 -22.84
N LYS A 2 10.43 -7.27 -22.68
CA LYS A 2 10.21 -6.87 -22.35
C LYS A 2 9.60 -6.21 -22.09
N ASN A 3 9.49 -5.92 -21.94
CA ASN A 3 8.76 -5.15 -21.73
C ASN A 3 7.51 -5.30 -21.52
N ASN A 4 7.15 -6.09 -21.48
CA ASN A 4 5.82 -6.46 -21.35
C ASN A 4 5.27 -6.32 -20.00
N ALA A 5 6.01 -6.46 -18.98
CA ALA A 5 5.57 -6.27 -17.61
C ALA A 5 4.99 -4.90 -17.44
N LYS A 6 5.53 -3.94 -18.10
CA LYS A 6 5.00 -2.63 -17.97
C LYS A 6 3.65 -2.50 -18.54
N LYS A 7 3.42 -3.15 -19.65
CA LYS A 7 2.12 -3.08 -20.25
C LYS A 7 1.11 -3.71 -19.39
N THR A 8 1.46 -4.78 -18.78
CA THR A 8 0.54 -5.47 -17.92
C THR A 8 0.09 -4.59 -16.80
N LYS A 9 1.00 -3.84 -16.24
CA LYS A 9 0.63 -2.96 -15.17
C LYS A 9 -0.34 -1.92 -15.60
N LYS A 10 -0.21 -1.44 -16.81
CA LYS A 10 -1.11 -0.45 -17.28
C LYS A 10 -2.50 -0.99 -17.45
N LEU A 11 -2.60 -2.24 -17.77
CA LEU A 11 -3.89 -2.83 -17.98
C LEU A 11 -4.62 -3.16 -16.71
N LEU A 12 -3.88 -3.32 -15.62
CA LEU A 12 -4.50 -3.80 -14.41
C LEU A 12 -4.65 -2.83 -13.27
N PRO A 13 -4.25 -1.60 -13.42
CA PRO A 13 -4.15 -0.73 -12.25
C PRO A 13 -5.42 -0.58 -11.46
N LEU A 14 -6.53 -0.57 -12.12
CA LEU A 14 -7.76 -0.36 -11.41
C LEU A 14 -8.30 -1.61 -10.77
N ALA A 15 -7.92 -2.74 -11.32
CA ALA A 15 -8.41 -3.99 -10.79
C ALA A 15 -7.53 -4.55 -9.72
N GLU A 16 -6.31 -4.08 -9.64
CA GLU A 16 -5.35 -4.66 -8.72
C GLU A 16 -5.13 -3.78 -7.53
N VAL A 17 -5.50 -4.27 -6.39
CA VAL A 17 -5.27 -3.57 -5.15
C VAL A 17 -4.78 -4.57 -4.12
N LEU A 18 -3.67 -4.29 -3.49
CA LEU A 18 -3.22 -5.12 -2.39
C LEU A 18 -3.80 -4.55 -1.11
N THR A 19 -4.22 -5.42 -0.21
CA THR A 19 -4.85 -4.95 1.02
C THR A 19 -4.17 -5.54 2.24
N PRO A 20 -2.90 -5.22 2.47
CA PRO A 20 -2.19 -5.81 3.59
C PRO A 20 -2.58 -5.19 4.93
N ASN A 21 -2.56 -6.01 5.97
CA ASN A 21 -2.64 -5.47 7.31
C ASN A 21 -1.21 -5.03 7.69
N ILE A 22 -1.03 -4.48 8.87
CA ILE A 22 0.27 -3.95 9.26
C ILE A 22 1.38 -4.99 9.19
N PRO A 23 1.24 -6.17 9.80
CA PRO A 23 2.33 -7.15 9.71
C PRO A 23 2.63 -7.55 8.27
N GLU A 24 1.60 -7.69 7.46
CA GLU A 24 1.80 -8.04 6.06
C GLU A 24 2.51 -6.93 5.31
N ALA A 25 2.15 -5.70 5.61
CA ALA A 25 2.79 -4.56 4.95
C ALA A 25 4.25 -4.47 5.36
N GLU A 26 4.57 -4.82 6.59
CA GLU A 26 5.95 -4.84 7.00
C GLU A 26 6.75 -5.84 6.19
N ILE A 27 6.17 -7.00 5.97
CA ILE A 27 6.85 -8.03 5.19
C ILE A 27 7.01 -7.58 3.75
N LEU A 28 5.95 -7.08 3.16
CA LEU A 28 5.98 -6.70 1.76
C LEU A 28 6.89 -5.52 1.49
N SER A 29 6.99 -4.61 2.42
CA SER A 29 7.82 -3.44 2.23
C SER A 29 9.23 -3.62 2.74
N GLY A 30 9.44 -4.54 3.65
CA GLY A 30 10.72 -4.70 4.29
C GLY A 30 10.97 -3.61 5.33
N MET A 31 9.92 -2.96 5.79
CA MET A 31 10.06 -1.83 6.70
C MET A 31 9.29 -2.08 7.97
N SER A 32 9.73 -1.46 9.05
CA SER A 32 8.98 -1.50 10.30
C SER A 32 7.94 -0.39 10.28
N ILE A 33 6.77 -0.65 10.80
CA ILE A 33 5.70 0.33 10.80
C ILE A 33 5.27 0.60 12.23
N ALA A 34 5.66 1.74 12.72
CA ALA A 34 5.34 2.12 14.10
C ALA A 34 4.38 3.30 14.19
N ASN A 35 4.15 4.00 13.11
CA ASN A 35 3.30 5.18 13.14
C ASN A 35 2.76 5.45 11.75
N ALA A 36 1.98 6.52 11.63
CA ALA A 36 1.34 6.85 10.37
C ALA A 36 2.35 7.15 9.26
N ALA A 37 3.41 7.84 9.60
CA ALA A 37 4.41 8.15 8.59
C ALA A 37 5.05 6.88 8.04
N ASP A 38 5.26 5.91 8.91
CA ASP A 38 5.81 4.63 8.47
C ASP A 38 4.82 3.90 7.57
N MET A 39 3.53 3.98 7.88
CA MET A 39 2.52 3.37 7.04
C MET A 39 2.55 3.95 5.65
N GLU A 40 2.71 5.26 5.56
CA GLU A 40 2.77 5.90 4.25
C GLU A 40 3.99 5.46 3.48
N ALA A 41 5.13 5.40 4.15
CA ALA A 41 6.36 4.97 3.49
C ALA A 41 6.25 3.52 3.02
N ALA A 42 5.67 2.67 3.85
CA ALA A 42 5.52 1.27 3.49
C ALA A 42 4.53 1.10 2.33
N ALA A 43 3.40 1.78 2.39
CA ALA A 43 2.42 1.66 1.33
C ALA A 43 2.98 2.14 0.00
N ARG A 44 3.72 3.24 0.04
CA ARG A 44 4.34 3.74 -1.16
C ARG A 44 5.35 2.75 -1.72
N THR A 45 6.18 2.19 -0.85
CA THR A 45 7.17 1.21 -1.26
C THR A 45 6.51 0.00 -1.90
N ILE A 46 5.44 -0.50 -1.29
CA ILE A 46 4.75 -1.64 -1.82
C ILE A 46 4.13 -1.31 -3.18
N SER A 47 3.50 -0.15 -3.25
CA SER A 47 2.85 0.25 -4.49
C SER A 47 3.86 0.36 -5.63
N GLU A 48 5.03 0.93 -5.33
CA GLU A 48 6.05 1.06 -6.35
C GLU A 48 6.63 -0.28 -6.74
N ARG A 49 6.82 -1.14 -5.74
CA ARG A 49 7.43 -2.43 -5.98
C ARG A 49 6.52 -3.36 -6.79
N TYR A 50 5.25 -3.35 -6.50
CA TYR A 50 4.32 -4.26 -7.16
C TYR A 50 3.49 -3.60 -8.26
N GLY A 51 3.60 -2.30 -8.41
CA GLY A 51 2.95 -1.62 -9.51
C GLY A 51 1.44 -1.57 -9.40
N CYS A 52 0.92 -1.44 -8.20
CA CYS A 52 -0.53 -1.40 -8.02
C CYS A 52 -0.90 -0.53 -6.83
N ALA A 53 -2.17 -0.31 -6.67
CA ALA A 53 -2.65 0.44 -5.51
C ALA A 53 -2.52 -0.43 -4.26
N VAL A 54 -2.41 0.20 -3.12
CA VAL A 54 -2.26 -0.49 -1.85
C VAL A 54 -3.22 0.12 -0.84
N LEU A 55 -4.08 -0.71 -0.27
CA LEU A 55 -4.92 -0.27 0.82
C LEU A 55 -4.36 -0.92 2.07
N CYS A 56 -3.58 -0.17 2.82
CA CYS A 56 -2.95 -0.69 4.01
C CYS A 56 -3.90 -0.52 5.16
N LYS A 57 -4.32 -1.65 5.73
CA LYS A 57 -5.30 -1.61 6.79
C LYS A 57 -4.64 -1.30 8.10
N GLY A 58 -5.12 -0.28 8.75
CA GLY A 58 -4.58 0.12 10.02
C GLY A 58 -5.00 -0.83 11.11
N GLY A 59 -4.53 -0.58 12.28
CA GLY A 59 -4.89 -1.42 13.38
C GLY A 59 -4.75 -0.64 14.63
N HIS A 60 -5.13 -1.27 15.71
CA HIS A 60 -5.07 -0.63 17.00
C HIS A 60 -3.69 -0.18 17.37
N GLN A 61 -2.71 -0.80 16.79
CA GLN A 61 -1.35 -0.49 17.18
C GLN A 61 -0.93 0.88 16.77
N ILE A 62 -1.57 1.44 15.74
CA ILE A 62 -1.07 2.69 15.20
C ILE A 62 -2.06 3.81 15.21
N ASN A 63 -3.15 3.64 14.48
CA ASN A 63 -4.03 4.73 14.20
C ASN A 63 -5.45 4.49 14.48
N ASP A 64 -5.77 3.75 15.46
CA ASP A 64 -7.16 3.50 15.77
C ASP A 64 -7.92 2.97 14.57
N ALA A 65 -7.25 2.15 13.80
CA ALA A 65 -7.87 1.46 12.69
C ALA A 65 -8.12 2.30 11.46
N ASP A 66 -7.46 3.44 11.33
CA ASP A 66 -7.55 4.17 10.08
C ASP A 66 -6.83 3.38 8.99
N ASP A 67 -7.37 3.44 7.80
CA ASP A 67 -6.77 2.76 6.66
C ASP A 67 -6.16 3.77 5.71
N LEU A 68 -5.12 3.36 5.02
CA LEU A 68 -4.43 4.23 4.09
C LEU A 68 -4.47 3.64 2.69
N LEU A 69 -5.02 4.38 1.75
CA LEU A 69 -4.99 3.98 0.35
C LEU A 69 -3.88 4.75 -0.36
N TRP A 70 -2.95 4.01 -0.96
CA TRP A 70 -1.88 4.62 -1.76
C TRP A 70 -2.12 4.27 -3.21
N GLN A 71 -2.27 5.28 -4.03
CA GLN A 71 -2.63 5.06 -5.40
C GLN A 71 -2.15 6.23 -6.24
N GLY A 72 -1.48 5.95 -7.33
CA GLY A 72 -1.04 7.01 -8.22
C GLY A 72 -0.07 7.99 -7.60
N GLY A 73 0.71 7.53 -6.64
CA GLY A 73 1.70 8.38 -6.00
C GLY A 73 1.15 9.24 -4.89
N THR A 74 -0.10 9.02 -4.50
CA THR A 74 -0.74 9.82 -3.47
C THR A 74 -1.38 8.95 -2.43
N GLY A 75 -1.37 9.40 -1.20
CA GLY A 75 -2.00 8.66 -0.13
C GLY A 75 -3.28 9.34 0.34
N LYS A 76 -4.24 8.53 0.72
CA LYS A 76 -5.49 9.03 1.25
C LYS A 76 -5.90 8.20 2.45
N TRP A 77 -6.18 8.88 3.55
CA TRP A 77 -6.56 8.20 4.78
C TRP A 77 -8.07 8.09 4.90
N PHE A 78 -8.52 6.92 5.34
CA PHE A 78 -9.93 6.69 5.59
C PHE A 78 -10.10 6.35 7.06
N LYS A 79 -11.03 6.97 7.71
CA LYS A 79 -11.27 6.69 9.10
C LYS A 79 -11.82 5.31 9.29
N GLY A 80 -11.26 4.60 10.20
CA GLY A 80 -11.65 3.25 10.43
C GLY A 80 -12.94 3.14 11.17
N LYS A 81 -13.48 4.15 11.59
CA LYS A 81 -14.73 4.04 12.18
C LYS A 81 -15.02 4.96 13.24
#